data_5f8bb473aa6a32a7ffbbe0ec30577edb
#
_entry.id   5f8bb473aa6a32a7ffbbe0ec30577edb
#
_cell.length_a   1.000
_cell.length_b   1.000
_cell.length_c   1.000
_cell.angle_alpha   90.00
_cell.angle_beta   90.00
_cell.angle_gamma   90.00
#
_symmetry.space_group_name_H-M   'P 1'
#
loop_
_entity.id
_entity.type
_entity.pdbx_description
1 polymer ?
#
loop_
_entity_poly.entity_id
_entity_poly.type
_entity_poly.pdbx_seq_one_letter_code
_entity_poly.pdbx_strand_id
1 'polypeptide(L)'
;AKKGYNQPSGSHLINLINKEWNQCFLEIDEYQRDKVMSITFSTALKGKDRTTGDSAIYYLDNLQLQTVKAPEKVSGWIPADGKISYSTTGYAVNHPKTALINTNLTIDAGKRFQLLTPTGEIAYEGDIRKEKTTLGEFGLIDFTSFNNPGEYQLKVGTSLTPTFRIGE
;
A
#
# COMPACT_ATOMS: atom_id res chain seq x y z
N ALA A 1 16.46 2.19 2.36
CA ALA A 1 16.21 1.51 3.64
C ALA A 1 15.08 0.51 3.49
N LYS A 2 15.17 -0.63 4.18
CA LYS A 2 14.13 -1.64 4.16
C LYS A 2 13.18 -1.43 5.33
N LYS A 3 11.90 -1.35 5.03
CA LYS A 3 10.84 -1.39 6.03
C LYS A 3 10.38 -2.82 6.20
N GLY A 4 10.31 -3.27 7.44
CA GLY A 4 9.60 -4.46 7.84
C GLY A 4 8.15 -4.12 8.23
N TYR A 5 7.52 -5.02 8.93
CA TYR A 5 6.19 -4.81 9.49
C TYR A 5 6.13 -5.23 10.95
N ASN A 6 5.36 -4.46 11.72
CA ASN A 6 5.15 -4.70 13.13
C ASN A 6 4.06 -5.76 13.34
N GLN A 7 4.26 -6.60 14.35
CA GLN A 7 3.24 -7.54 14.80
C GLN A 7 2.67 -7.13 16.15
N PRO A 8 1.42 -7.45 16.46
CA PRO A 8 0.80 -7.13 17.75
C PRO A 8 1.56 -7.69 18.97
N SER A 9 2.35 -8.73 18.76
CA SER A 9 3.21 -9.33 19.80
C SER A 9 4.43 -8.51 20.18
N GLY A 10 4.66 -7.34 19.55
CA GLY A 10 5.86 -6.52 19.76
C GLY A 10 7.06 -6.97 18.94
N SER A 11 6.88 -7.89 17.99
CA SER A 11 7.95 -8.29 17.07
C SER A 11 7.87 -7.54 15.74
N HIS A 12 9.02 -7.28 15.17
CA HIS A 12 9.17 -6.66 13.87
C HIS A 12 9.84 -7.64 12.90
N LEU A 13 9.20 -7.87 11.76
CA LEU A 13 9.70 -8.79 10.74
C LEU A 13 10.22 -8.05 9.53
N ILE A 14 11.39 -8.41 9.07
CA ILE A 14 12.01 -7.83 7.90
C ILE A 14 12.75 -8.90 7.09
N ASN A 15 12.64 -8.84 5.77
CA ASN A 15 13.38 -9.69 4.87
C ASN A 15 14.71 -9.02 4.50
N LEU A 16 15.81 -9.71 4.75
CA LEU A 16 17.16 -9.22 4.45
C LEU A 16 17.63 -9.76 3.09
N ILE A 17 18.43 -8.97 2.40
CA ILE A 17 19.20 -9.45 1.24
C ILE A 17 20.49 -10.05 1.76
N ASN A 18 20.78 -11.28 1.35
CA ASN A 18 21.98 -11.98 1.75
C ASN A 18 23.25 -11.33 1.17
N LYS A 19 24.32 -11.34 1.95
CA LYS A 19 25.64 -10.80 1.59
C LYS A 19 25.67 -9.29 1.32
N GLU A 20 24.71 -8.54 1.82
CA GLU A 20 24.65 -7.09 1.72
C GLU A 20 24.38 -6.43 3.08
N TRP A 21 24.84 -5.19 3.25
CA TRP A 21 24.42 -4.36 4.36
C TRP A 21 22.98 -3.89 4.13
N ASN A 22 22.09 -4.25 5.03
CA ASN A 22 20.69 -3.89 4.97
C ASN A 22 20.42 -2.80 6.02
N GLN A 23 20.08 -1.59 5.57
CA GLN A 23 19.63 -0.56 6.47
C GLN A 23 18.17 -0.83 6.85
N CYS A 24 17.92 -1.08 8.13
CA CYS A 24 16.63 -1.46 8.67
C CYS A 24 16.07 -0.37 9.56
N PHE A 25 14.75 -0.15 9.52
CA PHE A 25 14.05 0.73 10.44
C PHE A 25 12.97 -0.04 11.18
N LEU A 26 12.87 0.20 12.45
CA LEU A 26 11.80 -0.27 13.32
C LEU A 26 11.14 0.95 13.95
N GLU A 27 9.87 1.17 13.64
CA GLU A 27 9.05 2.17 14.32
C GLU A 27 8.55 1.57 15.64
N ILE A 28 8.80 2.26 16.74
CA ILE A 28 8.48 1.77 18.08
C ILE A 28 7.47 2.64 18.83
N ASP A 29 6.85 3.60 18.14
CA ASP A 29 5.88 4.54 18.73
C ASP A 29 4.59 3.86 19.20
N GLU A 30 4.20 2.77 18.60
CA GLU A 30 3.02 1.97 18.96
C GLU A 30 3.28 0.93 20.05
N TYR A 31 4.55 0.72 20.44
CA TYR A 31 4.91 -0.23 21.47
C TYR A 31 4.95 0.42 22.85
N GLN A 32 4.61 -0.37 23.87
CA GLN A 32 4.87 0.02 25.27
C GLN A 32 6.39 0.04 25.53
N ARG A 33 6.98 1.21 25.47
CA ARG A 33 8.43 1.42 25.52
C ARG A 33 8.95 2.03 26.81
N ASP A 34 8.09 2.26 27.79
CA ASP A 34 8.47 2.88 29.06
C ASP A 34 9.38 1.99 29.93
N LYS A 35 9.43 0.69 29.64
CA LYS A 35 10.20 -0.29 30.36
C LYS A 35 10.88 -1.30 29.43
N VAL A 36 11.58 -0.83 28.43
CA VAL A 36 12.35 -1.71 27.54
C VAL A 36 13.52 -2.29 28.32
N MET A 37 13.49 -3.58 28.56
CA MET A 37 14.54 -4.31 29.25
C MET A 37 15.55 -4.96 28.31
N SER A 38 15.12 -5.32 27.11
CA SER A 38 15.98 -5.96 26.12
C SER A 38 15.48 -5.73 24.71
N ILE A 39 16.39 -5.77 23.76
CA ILE A 39 16.11 -5.86 22.31
C ILE A 39 16.73 -7.16 21.85
N THR A 40 15.91 -8.06 21.30
CA THR A 40 16.37 -9.36 20.84
C THR A 40 16.32 -9.41 19.32
N PHE A 41 17.43 -9.77 18.70
CA PHE A 41 17.51 -10.05 17.28
C PHE A 41 17.47 -11.56 17.10
N SER A 42 16.47 -12.03 16.39
CA SER A 42 16.33 -13.45 16.08
C SER A 42 16.13 -13.66 14.58
N THR A 43 16.57 -14.80 14.10
CA THR A 43 16.42 -15.17 12.71
C THR A 43 15.70 -16.51 12.63
N ALA A 44 14.77 -16.60 11.67
CA ALA A 44 14.10 -17.84 11.36
C ALA A 44 14.48 -18.26 9.95
N LEU A 45 15.18 -19.39 9.84
CA LEU A 45 15.41 -20.05 8.56
C LEU A 45 14.18 -20.89 8.23
N LYS A 46 13.48 -20.51 7.16
CA LYS A 46 12.36 -21.29 6.61
C LYS A 46 12.82 -21.99 5.35
N GLY A 47 12.83 -23.32 5.34
CA GLY A 47 13.21 -24.10 4.18
C GLY A 47 12.90 -25.58 4.40
N LYS A 48 12.78 -26.34 3.32
CA LYS A 48 12.58 -27.80 3.35
C LYS A 48 13.85 -28.57 3.69
N ASP A 49 15.00 -28.03 3.31
CA ASP A 49 16.29 -28.71 3.36
C ASP A 49 17.15 -28.15 4.52
N ARG A 50 16.66 -28.35 5.74
CA ARG A 50 17.45 -28.02 6.94
C ARG A 50 18.41 -29.16 7.22
N THR A 51 19.70 -28.88 7.12
CA THR A 51 20.72 -29.81 7.61
C THR A 51 21.19 -29.39 9.00
N THR A 52 21.60 -30.34 9.80
CA THR A 52 22.09 -30.10 11.16
C THR A 52 23.40 -29.31 11.22
N GLY A 53 24.01 -28.97 10.09
CA GLY A 53 25.23 -28.20 9.97
C GLY A 53 25.06 -26.79 9.44
N ASP A 54 23.81 -26.35 9.15
CA ASP A 54 23.57 -25.02 8.61
C ASP A 54 23.78 -23.95 9.68
N SER A 55 24.61 -22.98 9.38
CA SER A 55 24.85 -21.81 10.22
C SER A 55 24.61 -20.53 9.43
N ALA A 56 24.05 -19.52 10.08
CA ALA A 56 23.92 -18.18 9.53
C ALA A 56 24.63 -17.18 10.45
N ILE A 57 25.48 -16.35 9.87
CA ILE A 57 26.22 -15.32 10.58
C ILE A 57 25.61 -13.97 10.23
N TYR A 58 25.30 -13.18 11.27
CA TYR A 58 24.75 -11.84 11.13
C TYR A 58 25.69 -10.84 11.78
N TYR A 59 25.90 -9.75 11.10
CA TYR A 59 26.62 -8.60 11.63
C TYR A 59 25.61 -7.48 11.87
N LEU A 60 25.66 -6.90 13.09
CA LEU A 60 24.84 -5.77 13.48
C LEU A 60 25.79 -4.59 13.72
N ASP A 61 25.48 -3.46 13.11
CA ASP A 61 26.26 -2.24 13.26
C ASP A 61 25.36 -1.01 13.31
N ASN A 62 25.84 0.04 13.94
CA ASN A 62 25.23 1.37 13.96
C ASN A 62 23.76 1.39 14.46
N LEU A 63 23.49 0.69 15.58
CA LEU A 63 22.18 0.74 16.22
C LEU A 63 21.94 2.15 16.78
N GLN A 64 20.88 2.83 16.30
CA GLN A 64 20.55 4.19 16.71
C GLN A 64 19.08 4.28 17.10
N LEU A 65 18.80 5.01 18.19
CA LEU A 65 17.46 5.45 18.53
C LEU A 65 17.30 6.90 18.08
N GLN A 66 16.30 7.15 17.22
CA GLN A 66 16.08 8.46 16.62
C GLN A 66 14.63 8.92 16.85
N THR A 67 14.46 10.22 17.08
CA THR A 67 13.15 10.84 17.07
C THR A 67 12.86 11.37 15.67
N VAL A 68 11.74 10.94 15.09
CA VAL A 68 11.29 11.37 13.77
C VAL A 68 10.18 12.39 13.90
N LYS A 69 10.34 13.58 13.28
CA LYS A 69 9.35 14.67 13.37
C LYS A 69 8.03 14.35 12.69
N ALA A 70 8.04 13.53 11.66
CA ALA A 70 6.87 13.11 10.92
C ALA A 70 7.01 11.62 10.59
N PRO A 71 6.71 10.71 11.54
CA PRO A 71 6.77 9.28 11.27
C PRO A 71 5.72 8.91 10.21
N GLU A 72 6.12 8.11 9.24
CA GLU A 72 5.12 7.45 8.40
C GLU A 72 4.39 6.41 9.24
N LYS A 73 3.19 6.74 9.65
CA LYS A 73 2.32 5.74 10.28
C LYS A 73 1.85 4.74 9.23
N VAL A 74 2.40 3.56 9.28
CA VAL A 74 1.91 2.42 8.50
C VAL A 74 0.99 1.62 9.40
N SER A 75 -0.26 2.04 9.51
CA SER A 75 -1.30 1.28 10.17
C SER A 75 -2.21 0.65 9.11
N GLY A 76 -2.12 -0.68 8.97
CA GLY A 76 -2.98 -1.43 8.08
C GLY A 76 -2.57 -1.38 6.60
N TRP A 77 -3.53 -1.62 5.72
CA TRP A 77 -3.33 -1.58 4.28
C TRP A 77 -3.31 -0.14 3.79
N ILE A 78 -2.18 0.29 3.24
CA ILE A 78 -2.05 1.60 2.59
C ILE A 78 -1.79 1.34 1.11
N PRO A 79 -2.67 1.82 0.21
CA PRO A 79 -2.40 1.76 -1.22
C PRO A 79 -1.12 2.53 -1.53
N ALA A 80 -0.30 2.01 -2.43
CA ALA A 80 0.88 2.74 -2.90
C ALA A 80 0.45 4.08 -3.51
N ASP A 81 1.27 5.12 -3.30
CA ASP A 81 1.02 6.46 -3.82
C ASP A 81 0.73 6.43 -5.32
N GLY A 82 -0.34 7.13 -5.71
CA GLY A 82 -0.78 7.21 -7.10
C GLY A 82 -1.41 5.93 -7.66
N LYS A 83 -1.53 4.85 -6.89
CA LYS A 83 -2.28 3.67 -7.34
C LYS A 83 -3.78 3.84 -7.11
N ILE A 84 -4.53 3.41 -8.11
CA ILE A 84 -5.99 3.33 -8.06
C ILE A 84 -6.35 1.94 -7.54
N SER A 85 -7.12 1.90 -6.44
CA SER A 85 -7.71 0.69 -5.89
C SER A 85 -9.13 0.54 -6.42
N TYR A 86 -9.38 -0.53 -7.13
CA TYR A 86 -10.65 -0.77 -7.84
C TYR A 86 -11.00 -2.26 -7.76
N SER A 87 -12.23 -2.62 -8.15
CA SER A 87 -12.64 -4.01 -8.24
C SER A 87 -12.00 -4.70 -9.43
N THR A 88 -11.08 -5.63 -9.19
CA THR A 88 -10.43 -6.42 -10.24
C THR A 88 -11.37 -7.45 -10.89
N THR A 89 -12.47 -7.80 -10.21
CA THR A 89 -13.53 -8.66 -10.76
C THR A 89 -14.52 -7.89 -11.62
N GLY A 90 -14.39 -6.56 -11.65
CA GLY A 90 -15.28 -5.66 -12.40
C GLY A 90 -16.45 -5.12 -11.58
N TYR A 91 -17.41 -4.54 -12.26
CA TYR A 91 -18.60 -3.89 -11.68
C TYR A 91 -19.86 -4.31 -12.40
N ALA A 92 -20.95 -4.45 -11.66
CA ALA A 92 -22.25 -4.72 -12.24
C ALA A 92 -22.89 -3.43 -12.78
N VAL A 93 -23.64 -3.56 -13.89
CA VAL A 93 -24.48 -2.50 -14.43
C VAL A 93 -25.54 -2.13 -13.39
N ASN A 94 -25.89 -0.85 -13.27
CA ASN A 94 -26.90 -0.33 -12.33
C ASN A 94 -26.57 -0.52 -10.84
N HIS A 95 -25.34 -0.87 -10.49
CA HIS A 95 -24.86 -0.95 -9.12
C HIS A 95 -23.82 0.14 -8.84
N PRO A 96 -23.54 0.45 -7.56
CA PRO A 96 -22.47 1.36 -7.20
C PRO A 96 -21.13 0.94 -7.82
N LYS A 97 -20.47 1.88 -8.47
CA LYS A 97 -19.17 1.69 -9.11
C LYS A 97 -18.21 2.74 -8.59
N THR A 98 -17.36 2.33 -7.66
CA THR A 98 -16.40 3.23 -6.99
C THR A 98 -15.00 2.66 -7.01
N ALA A 99 -14.03 3.55 -7.00
CA ALA A 99 -12.63 3.24 -6.80
C ALA A 99 -12.00 4.30 -5.88
N LEU A 100 -10.85 4.00 -5.33
CA LEU A 100 -10.11 4.90 -4.45
C LEU A 100 -8.73 5.17 -5.04
N ILE A 101 -8.26 6.40 -4.87
CA ILE A 101 -6.87 6.73 -5.13
C ILE A 101 -6.24 7.30 -3.86
N ASN A 102 -5.00 6.89 -3.56
CA ASN A 102 -4.27 7.45 -2.44
C ASN A 102 -3.92 8.91 -2.72
N THR A 103 -4.29 9.80 -1.79
CA THR A 103 -4.18 11.26 -1.95
C THR A 103 -2.87 11.85 -1.44
N ASN A 104 -1.91 11.07 -0.96
CA ASN A 104 -0.60 11.57 -0.52
C ASN A 104 0.19 12.28 -1.64
N LEU A 105 -0.19 12.04 -2.89
CA LEU A 105 0.11 12.97 -3.96
C LEU A 105 -0.94 14.08 -3.89
N THR A 106 -0.49 15.31 -3.77
CA THR A 106 -1.30 16.53 -3.91
C THR A 106 -2.33 16.36 -5.01
N ILE A 107 -3.49 15.77 -4.66
CA ILE A 107 -4.66 15.91 -5.49
C ILE A 107 -5.12 17.32 -5.21
N ASP A 108 -4.60 18.26 -5.99
CA ASP A 108 -5.18 19.59 -6.05
C ASP A 108 -6.68 19.42 -6.27
N ALA A 109 -7.46 20.10 -5.44
CA ALA A 109 -8.90 20.18 -5.62
C ALA A 109 -9.19 20.48 -7.09
N GLY A 110 -9.83 19.53 -7.81
CA GLY A 110 -10.13 19.67 -9.23
C GLY A 110 -9.51 18.61 -10.15
N LYS A 111 -8.81 17.59 -9.62
CA LYS A 111 -8.40 16.48 -10.49
C LYS A 111 -9.59 15.63 -10.88
N ARG A 112 -9.65 15.37 -12.17
CA ARG A 112 -10.67 14.54 -12.81
C ARG A 112 -10.13 13.14 -13.04
N PHE A 113 -10.99 12.16 -12.99
CA PHE A 113 -10.72 10.83 -13.49
C PHE A 113 -11.36 10.65 -14.87
N GLN A 114 -10.82 9.72 -15.63
CA GLN A 114 -11.34 9.30 -16.92
C GLN A 114 -11.56 7.79 -16.91
N LEU A 115 -12.66 7.37 -17.46
CA LEU A 115 -12.93 5.98 -17.82
C LEU A 115 -12.63 5.83 -19.32
N LEU A 116 -11.65 5.03 -19.65
CA LEU A 116 -11.19 4.85 -21.02
C LEU A 116 -11.66 3.50 -21.55
N THR A 117 -11.99 3.46 -22.84
CA THR A 117 -12.12 2.20 -23.59
C THR A 117 -10.75 1.54 -23.77
N PRO A 118 -10.66 0.26 -24.13
CA PRO A 118 -9.38 -0.38 -24.47
C PRO A 118 -8.63 0.27 -25.63
N THR A 119 -9.32 1.02 -26.47
CA THR A 119 -8.73 1.83 -27.56
C THR A 119 -8.19 3.19 -27.09
N GLY A 120 -8.40 3.54 -25.81
CA GLY A 120 -7.92 4.78 -25.21
C GLY A 120 -8.88 5.98 -25.35
N GLU A 121 -10.09 5.75 -25.89
CA GLU A 121 -11.12 6.80 -26.00
C GLU A 121 -11.79 7.04 -24.65
N ILE A 122 -12.13 8.29 -24.35
CA ILE A 122 -12.83 8.67 -23.11
C ILE A 122 -14.30 8.27 -23.23
N ALA A 123 -14.70 7.26 -22.45
CA ALA A 123 -16.09 6.82 -22.34
C ALA A 123 -16.87 7.60 -21.27
N TYR A 124 -16.19 8.04 -20.21
CA TYR A 124 -16.78 8.81 -19.11
C TYR A 124 -15.70 9.58 -18.37
N GLU A 125 -16.06 10.69 -17.75
CA GLU A 125 -15.17 11.44 -16.86
C GLU A 125 -15.93 12.07 -15.72
N GLY A 126 -15.26 12.29 -14.61
CA GLY A 126 -15.84 12.90 -13.41
C GLY A 126 -14.79 13.46 -12.48
N ASP A 127 -15.29 14.11 -11.42
CA ASP A 127 -14.42 14.72 -10.42
C ASP A 127 -14.10 13.76 -9.29
N ILE A 128 -12.89 13.85 -8.78
CA ILE A 128 -12.44 13.06 -7.61
C ILE A 128 -12.83 13.83 -6.36
N ARG A 129 -13.59 13.18 -5.47
CA ARG A 129 -13.97 13.75 -4.18
C ARG A 129 -12.98 13.32 -3.09
N LYS A 130 -12.63 14.22 -2.18
CA LYS A 130 -11.86 13.85 -1.00
C LYS A 130 -12.78 13.19 0.02
N GLU A 131 -12.37 12.01 0.48
CA GLU A 131 -13.05 11.28 1.53
C GLU A 131 -12.07 11.05 2.70
N LYS A 132 -12.51 11.45 3.89
CA LYS A 132 -11.76 11.23 5.13
C LYS A 132 -12.34 10.04 5.87
N THR A 133 -11.52 9.04 6.09
CA THR A 133 -11.88 7.81 6.80
C THR A 133 -10.99 7.60 8.02
N THR A 134 -11.28 6.58 8.81
CA THR A 134 -10.41 6.16 9.92
C THR A 134 -9.04 5.65 9.44
N LEU A 135 -8.92 5.26 8.18
CA LEU A 135 -7.68 4.77 7.56
C LEU A 135 -6.86 5.89 6.88
N GLY A 136 -7.40 7.12 6.80
CA GLY A 136 -6.75 8.24 6.16
C GLY A 136 -7.65 9.03 5.21
N GLU A 137 -7.05 9.91 4.43
CA GLU A 137 -7.73 10.68 3.39
C GLU A 137 -7.47 10.03 2.02
N PHE A 138 -8.55 9.82 1.26
CA PHE A 138 -8.50 9.20 -0.07
C PHE A 138 -9.25 10.05 -1.08
N GLY A 139 -8.90 9.91 -2.34
CA GLY A 139 -9.70 10.37 -3.45
C GLY A 139 -10.74 9.31 -3.83
N LEU A 140 -12.03 9.64 -3.72
CA LEU A 140 -13.11 8.78 -4.17
C LEU A 140 -13.39 9.07 -5.65
N ILE A 141 -13.34 8.03 -6.45
CA ILE A 141 -13.71 7.98 -7.85
C ILE A 141 -15.06 7.31 -7.92
N ASP A 142 -16.09 8.04 -8.34
CA ASP A 142 -17.46 7.53 -8.43
C ASP A 142 -17.96 7.63 -9.88
N PHE A 143 -18.17 6.48 -10.49
CA PHE A 143 -18.71 6.36 -11.85
C PHE A 143 -20.00 5.52 -11.88
N THR A 144 -20.75 5.53 -10.76
CA THR A 144 -22.00 4.80 -10.59
C THR A 144 -23.02 5.13 -11.70
N SER A 145 -23.05 6.39 -12.16
CA SER A 145 -23.96 6.84 -13.22
C SER A 145 -23.64 6.27 -14.62
N PHE A 146 -22.43 5.74 -14.81
CA PHE A 146 -22.02 5.14 -16.08
C PHE A 146 -22.48 3.67 -16.13
N ASN A 147 -23.42 3.35 -17.02
CA ASN A 147 -24.07 2.04 -17.09
C ASN A 147 -23.88 1.29 -18.42
N ASN A 148 -22.97 1.74 -19.28
CA ASN A 148 -22.68 1.04 -20.52
C ASN A 148 -21.82 -0.22 -20.22
N PRO A 149 -22.28 -1.44 -20.60
CA PRO A 149 -21.48 -2.64 -20.48
C PRO A 149 -20.25 -2.57 -21.40
N GLY A 150 -19.13 -3.16 -20.96
CA GLY A 150 -17.91 -3.19 -21.75
C GLY A 150 -16.67 -3.38 -20.91
N GLU A 151 -15.52 -3.23 -21.56
CA GLU A 151 -14.20 -3.25 -20.93
C GLU A 151 -13.65 -1.84 -20.83
N TYR A 152 -13.08 -1.50 -19.68
CA TYR A 152 -12.65 -0.15 -19.37
C TYR A 152 -11.38 -0.12 -18.52
N GLN A 153 -10.74 1.04 -18.52
CA GLN A 153 -9.61 1.37 -17.65
C GLN A 153 -9.88 2.70 -16.94
N LEU A 154 -9.53 2.81 -15.66
CA LEU A 154 -9.55 4.09 -14.94
C LEU A 154 -8.21 4.80 -15.07
N LYS A 155 -8.24 6.08 -15.38
CA LYS A 155 -7.09 6.96 -15.49
C LYS A 155 -7.23 8.17 -14.57
N VAL A 156 -6.17 8.47 -13.80
CA VAL A 156 -6.03 9.68 -12.99
C VAL A 156 -4.62 10.21 -13.18
N GLY A 157 -4.48 11.32 -13.85
CA GLY A 157 -3.16 11.86 -14.20
C GLY A 157 -2.34 10.86 -15.02
N THR A 158 -1.21 10.41 -14.47
CA THR A 158 -0.35 9.38 -15.08
C THR A 158 -0.71 7.95 -14.65
N SER A 159 -1.57 7.79 -13.65
CA SER A 159 -1.98 6.48 -13.15
C SER A 159 -3.07 5.88 -14.03
N LEU A 160 -2.87 4.64 -14.44
CA LEU A 160 -3.79 3.87 -15.28
C LEU A 160 -3.97 2.47 -14.68
N THR A 161 -5.21 2.00 -14.60
CA THR A 161 -5.50 0.63 -14.15
C THR A 161 -5.33 -0.37 -15.29
N PRO A 162 -5.10 -1.65 -14.99
CA PRO A 162 -5.47 -2.73 -15.90
C PRO A 162 -6.94 -2.64 -16.34
N THR A 163 -7.26 -3.32 -17.43
CA THR A 163 -8.63 -3.40 -17.94
C THR A 163 -9.52 -4.19 -16.97
N PHE A 164 -10.73 -3.71 -16.75
CA PHE A 164 -11.79 -4.38 -16.00
C PHE A 164 -13.11 -4.31 -16.75
N ARG A 165 -14.04 -5.16 -16.36
CA ARG A 165 -15.34 -5.27 -17.03
C ARG A 165 -16.43 -4.55 -16.24
N ILE A 166 -17.34 -3.89 -16.96
CA ILE A 166 -18.66 -3.49 -16.48
C ILE A 166 -19.66 -4.39 -17.19
N GLY A 167 -20.49 -5.11 -16.46
CA GLY A 167 -21.42 -6.07 -17.04
C GLY A 167 -22.38 -6.65 -16.00
N GLU A 168 -23.12 -7.66 -16.39
CA GLU A 168 -23.98 -8.44 -15.49
C GLU A 168 -23.16 -9.43 -14.66
#